data_e0d397ef70163a85762db7f0ac44e4d9
#
_entry.id   e0d397ef70163a85762db7f0ac44e4d9
#
_cell.length_a   1.000
_cell.length_b   1.000
_cell.length_c   1.000
_cell.angle_alpha   90.00
_cell.angle_beta   90.00
_cell.angle_gamma   90.00
#
_symmetry.space_group_name_H-M   'P 1'
#
loop_
_entity.id
_entity.type
_entity.pdbx_description
1 polymer ?
#
loop_
_entity_poly.entity_id
_entity_poly.type
_entity_poly.pdbx_seq_one_letter_code
_entity_poly.pdbx_strand_id
1 'polypeptide(L)'
;STDYLGPICVVSCYVHEKDIELLKELKIDDITTLSNREIIQCAKLIKDKLIYSLLILDNSHYNKMVSDGFNQANIKSKLYNQATVNVMQKVKQNVKVKVINQFVSPKTYFNYLKNEVIVVKDLMFVSDAEQKYMAVLAAEILSRYAYLQYFANMTKSLKMNLIRGSSSQVDVVAAKIAAKYGENILTKVVKLNFTNTKRVKALLKEQ
;
A
#
# COMPACT_ATOMS: atom_id res chain seq x y z
N SER A 1 -2.67 -4.88 1.92
CA SER A 1 -3.23 -5.13 0.59
C SER A 1 -3.85 -6.51 0.54
N THR A 2 -5.04 -6.59 0.00
CA THR A 2 -5.79 -7.83 -0.24
C THR A 2 -5.69 -8.26 -1.71
N ASP A 3 -5.02 -7.45 -2.53
CA ASP A 3 -4.87 -7.71 -3.96
C ASP A 3 -3.72 -8.68 -4.22
N TYR A 4 -3.99 -9.71 -5.01
CA TYR A 4 -3.02 -10.69 -5.47
C TYR A 4 -2.02 -10.08 -6.45
N LEU A 5 -2.54 -9.31 -7.45
CA LEU A 5 -1.74 -8.56 -8.42
C LEU A 5 -1.30 -7.20 -7.86
N GLY A 6 -0.12 -6.77 -8.25
CA GLY A 6 0.38 -5.43 -7.98
C GLY A 6 1.08 -5.25 -6.62
N PRO A 7 1.63 -4.04 -6.37
CA PRO A 7 2.57 -3.76 -5.30
C PRO A 7 1.88 -3.59 -3.94
N ILE A 8 2.72 -3.39 -2.91
CA ILE A 8 2.29 -2.74 -1.66
C ILE A 8 2.71 -1.28 -1.75
N CYS A 9 1.76 -0.36 -1.60
CA CYS A 9 2.02 1.07 -1.47
C CYS A 9 1.78 1.49 -0.02
N VAL A 10 2.71 2.23 0.54
CA VAL A 10 2.62 2.80 1.89
C VAL A 10 2.94 4.27 1.82
N VAL A 11 2.12 5.08 2.48
CA VAL A 11 2.36 6.52 2.61
C VAL A 11 2.33 6.91 4.08
N SER A 12 3.30 7.70 4.50
CA SER A 12 3.22 8.53 5.69
C SER A 12 3.06 9.98 5.26
N CYS A 13 2.18 10.72 5.90
CA CYS A 13 1.86 12.10 5.54
C CYS A 13 1.91 13.00 6.78
N TYR A 14 2.47 14.19 6.64
CA TYR A 14 2.40 15.26 7.62
C TYR A 14 1.37 16.29 7.17
N VAL A 15 0.47 16.65 8.09
CA VAL A 15 -0.54 17.70 7.89
C VAL A 15 -0.33 18.76 8.96
N HIS A 16 -0.05 19.97 8.53
CA HIS A 16 0.01 21.14 9.39
C HIS A 16 -1.41 21.69 9.63
N GLU A 17 -1.63 22.41 10.73
CA GLU A 17 -2.95 23.01 11.06
C GLU A 17 -3.53 23.84 9.91
N LYS A 18 -2.69 24.60 9.19
CA LYS A 18 -3.08 25.39 8.00
C LYS A 18 -3.60 24.56 6.83
N ASP A 19 -3.23 23.26 6.75
CA ASP A 19 -3.60 22.37 5.66
C ASP A 19 -4.90 21.60 5.96
N ILE A 20 -5.44 21.74 7.17
CA ILE A 20 -6.66 21.01 7.59
C ILE A 20 -7.86 21.44 6.76
N GLU A 21 -8.03 22.75 6.52
CA GLU A 21 -9.16 23.25 5.72
C GLU A 21 -9.14 22.72 4.29
N LEU A 22 -7.95 22.62 3.67
CA LEU A 22 -7.78 21.97 2.36
C LEU A 22 -8.33 20.53 2.35
N LEU A 23 -8.07 19.78 3.42
CA LEU A 23 -8.53 18.39 3.51
C LEU A 23 -10.02 18.30 3.82
N LYS A 24 -10.57 19.22 4.60
CA LYS A 24 -12.03 19.33 4.83
C LYS A 24 -12.80 19.66 3.56
N GLU A 25 -12.22 20.48 2.66
CA GLU A 25 -12.82 20.80 1.35
C GLU A 25 -13.01 19.58 0.46
N LEU A 26 -12.27 18.49 0.69
CA LEU A 26 -12.47 17.23 -0.03
C LEU A 26 -13.82 16.57 0.28
N LYS A 27 -14.46 16.94 1.42
CA LYS A 27 -15.78 16.44 1.86
C LYS A 27 -15.87 14.91 1.85
N ILE A 28 -14.84 14.25 2.38
CA ILE A 28 -14.78 12.79 2.45
C ILE A 28 -15.26 12.35 3.83
N ASP A 29 -16.44 11.73 3.89
CA ASP A 29 -16.97 11.11 5.09
C ASP A 29 -16.40 9.70 5.29
N ASP A 30 -16.34 8.92 4.21
CA ASP A 30 -15.79 7.55 4.20
C ASP A 30 -14.98 7.32 2.90
N ILE A 31 -13.68 7.13 3.04
CA ILE A 31 -12.78 6.89 1.91
C ILE A 31 -13.07 5.56 1.20
N THR A 32 -13.70 4.59 1.88
CA THR A 32 -14.00 3.28 1.31
C THR A 32 -15.08 3.35 0.24
N THR A 33 -15.94 4.36 0.30
CA THR A 33 -17.02 4.59 -0.67
C THR A 33 -16.55 5.29 -1.94
N LEU A 34 -15.36 5.92 -1.91
CA LEU A 34 -14.86 6.67 -3.05
C LEU A 34 -14.50 5.77 -4.23
N SER A 35 -14.97 6.15 -5.41
CA SER A 35 -14.55 5.57 -6.68
C SER A 35 -13.07 5.85 -6.97
N ASN A 36 -12.48 5.10 -7.88
CA ASN A 36 -11.09 5.35 -8.32
C ASN A 36 -10.91 6.74 -8.92
N ARG A 37 -11.94 7.27 -9.62
CA ARG A 37 -11.90 8.60 -10.22
C ARG A 37 -11.84 9.68 -9.14
N GLU A 38 -12.65 9.55 -8.10
CA GLU A 38 -12.65 10.48 -6.96
C GLU A 38 -11.33 10.45 -6.20
N ILE A 39 -10.77 9.26 -5.93
CA ILE A 39 -9.44 9.12 -5.33
C ILE A 39 -8.37 9.85 -6.15
N ILE A 40 -8.39 9.69 -7.49
CA ILE A 40 -7.44 10.37 -8.37
C ILE A 40 -7.62 11.90 -8.30
N GLN A 41 -8.85 12.38 -8.27
CA GLN A 41 -9.15 13.81 -8.15
C GLN A 41 -8.65 14.37 -6.80
N CYS A 42 -9.00 13.73 -5.69
CA CYS A 42 -8.55 14.12 -4.35
C CYS A 42 -7.01 14.13 -4.25
N ALA A 43 -6.37 13.05 -4.73
CA ALA A 43 -4.91 12.96 -4.69
C ALA A 43 -4.22 14.09 -5.47
N LYS A 44 -4.75 14.49 -6.63
CA LYS A 44 -4.21 15.62 -7.42
C LYS A 44 -4.30 16.95 -6.68
N LEU A 45 -5.30 17.14 -5.82
CA LEU A 45 -5.47 18.36 -5.04
C LEU A 45 -4.45 18.48 -3.89
N ILE A 46 -4.02 17.35 -3.33
CA ILE A 46 -3.21 17.34 -2.10
C ILE A 46 -1.73 16.95 -2.30
N LYS A 47 -1.39 16.16 -3.34
CA LYS A 47 -0.05 15.58 -3.52
C LYS A 47 1.09 16.61 -3.60
N ASP A 48 0.83 17.79 -4.16
CA ASP A 48 1.82 18.84 -4.35
C ASP A 48 1.80 19.88 -3.20
N LYS A 49 0.88 19.71 -2.23
CA LYS A 49 0.68 20.64 -1.12
C LYS A 49 1.11 20.08 0.23
N LEU A 50 1.12 18.75 0.38
CA LEU A 50 1.44 18.10 1.64
C LEU A 50 2.84 17.50 1.64
N ILE A 51 3.47 17.42 2.83
CA ILE A 51 4.72 16.71 3.03
C ILE A 51 4.40 15.23 3.26
N TYR A 52 4.89 14.35 2.39
CA TYR A 52 4.68 12.91 2.56
C TYR A 52 5.89 12.09 2.07
N SER A 53 5.89 10.83 2.44
CA SER A 53 6.78 9.80 1.90
C SER A 53 5.94 8.66 1.36
N LEU A 54 6.14 8.34 0.08
CA LEU A 54 5.55 7.18 -0.59
C LEU A 54 6.63 6.11 -0.75
N LEU A 55 6.33 4.90 -0.31
CA LEU A 55 7.12 3.71 -0.57
C LEU A 55 6.28 2.72 -1.38
N ILE A 56 6.86 2.23 -2.47
CA ILE A 56 6.26 1.22 -3.34
C ILE A 56 7.14 -0.03 -3.28
N LEU A 57 6.62 -1.11 -2.73
CA LEU A 57 7.27 -2.41 -2.75
C LEU A 57 6.66 -3.23 -3.89
N ASP A 58 7.41 -3.42 -4.97
CA ASP A 58 6.99 -4.25 -6.08
C ASP A 58 6.94 -5.74 -5.72
N ASN A 59 6.33 -6.54 -6.59
CA ASN A 59 6.13 -7.95 -6.33
C ASN A 59 7.44 -8.76 -6.27
N SER A 60 8.47 -8.40 -7.02
CA SER A 60 9.76 -9.11 -6.98
C SER A 60 10.41 -8.97 -5.61
N HIS A 61 10.51 -7.75 -5.10
CA HIS A 61 11.07 -7.49 -3.77
C HIS A 61 10.18 -8.05 -2.65
N TYR A 62 8.84 -7.91 -2.80
CA TYR A 62 7.90 -8.53 -1.86
C TYR A 62 8.10 -10.05 -1.75
N ASN A 63 8.14 -10.75 -2.90
CA ASN A 63 8.30 -12.20 -2.94
C ASN A 63 9.66 -12.64 -2.38
N LYS A 64 10.73 -11.85 -2.63
CA LYS A 64 12.03 -12.08 -2.01
C LYS A 64 11.95 -11.96 -0.49
N MET A 65 11.35 -10.91 0.06
CA MET A 65 11.18 -10.76 1.51
C MET A 65 10.39 -11.94 2.11
N VAL A 66 9.34 -12.40 1.41
CA VAL A 66 8.57 -13.57 1.87
C VAL A 66 9.43 -14.83 1.87
N SER A 67 10.27 -15.04 0.86
CA SER A 67 11.21 -16.19 0.81
C SER A 67 12.28 -16.11 1.91
N ASP A 68 12.65 -14.89 2.34
CA ASP A 68 13.56 -14.64 3.45
C ASP A 68 12.87 -14.79 4.84
N GLY A 69 11.61 -15.26 4.87
CA GLY A 69 10.86 -15.58 6.08
C GLY A 69 9.99 -14.45 6.63
N PHE A 70 9.87 -13.31 5.95
CA PHE A 70 9.00 -12.23 6.37
C PHE A 70 7.53 -12.51 5.98
N ASN A 71 6.60 -12.31 6.90
CA ASN A 71 5.19 -12.27 6.56
C ASN A 71 4.75 -10.85 6.15
N GLN A 72 3.55 -10.75 5.59
CA GLN A 72 3.04 -9.46 5.08
C GLN A 72 2.92 -8.39 6.19
N ALA A 73 2.57 -8.77 7.41
CA ALA A 73 2.46 -7.83 8.53
C ALA A 73 3.84 -7.28 8.94
N ASN A 74 4.87 -8.13 8.97
CA ASN A 74 6.24 -7.71 9.19
C ASN A 74 6.71 -6.73 8.09
N ILE A 75 6.51 -7.09 6.83
CA ILE A 75 6.86 -6.24 5.67
C ILE A 75 6.16 -4.87 5.79
N LYS A 76 4.85 -4.86 6.07
CA LYS A 76 4.10 -3.61 6.29
C LYS A 76 4.68 -2.80 7.44
N SER A 77 4.99 -3.42 8.57
CA SER A 77 5.55 -2.71 9.73
C SER A 77 6.86 -1.98 9.39
N LYS A 78 7.76 -2.65 8.65
CA LYS A 78 9.01 -2.03 8.17
C LYS A 78 8.74 -0.85 7.23
N LEU A 79 7.83 -1.00 6.27
CA LEU A 79 7.46 0.07 5.33
C LEU A 79 6.81 1.26 6.05
N TYR A 80 5.91 1.02 7.00
CA TYR A 80 5.28 2.07 7.79
C TYR A 80 6.31 2.85 8.61
N ASN A 81 7.21 2.15 9.30
CA ASN A 81 8.29 2.79 10.05
C ASN A 81 9.18 3.63 9.12
N GLN A 82 9.66 3.05 8.03
CA GLN A 82 10.54 3.76 7.10
C GLN A 82 9.86 4.99 6.47
N ALA A 83 8.60 4.88 6.05
CA ALA A 83 7.85 6.01 5.52
C ALA A 83 7.71 7.13 6.57
N THR A 84 7.47 6.77 7.83
CA THR A 84 7.37 7.73 8.93
C THR A 84 8.71 8.39 9.23
N VAL A 85 9.81 7.63 9.27
CA VAL A 85 11.18 8.17 9.42
C VAL A 85 11.47 9.18 8.31
N ASN A 86 11.15 8.83 7.05
CA ASN A 86 11.37 9.72 5.91
C ASN A 86 10.59 11.04 6.02
N VAL A 87 9.34 10.99 6.51
CA VAL A 87 8.54 12.22 6.73
C VAL A 87 9.13 13.03 7.86
N MET A 88 9.52 12.40 8.97
CA MET A 88 10.14 13.09 10.11
C MET A 88 11.42 13.83 9.73
N GLN A 89 12.21 13.30 8.79
CA GLN A 89 13.41 13.95 8.26
C GLN A 89 13.09 15.18 7.39
N LYS A 90 11.93 15.21 6.73
CA LYS A 90 11.48 16.34 5.89
C LYS A 90 10.82 17.45 6.71
N VAL A 91 10.21 17.11 7.83
CA VAL A 91 9.47 18.06 8.69
C VAL A 91 10.44 18.73 9.66
N LYS A 92 10.55 20.06 9.56
CA LYS A 92 11.43 20.88 10.43
C LYS A 92 10.79 21.23 11.78
N GLN A 93 9.51 21.00 11.92
CA GLN A 93 8.73 21.38 13.09
C GLN A 93 8.55 20.21 14.05
N ASN A 94 8.27 20.49 15.33
CA ASN A 94 7.93 19.46 16.28
C ASN A 94 6.57 18.84 15.94
N VAL A 95 6.54 17.53 15.66
CA VAL A 95 5.32 16.79 15.37
C VAL A 95 4.67 16.36 16.68
N LYS A 96 3.55 16.98 17.03
CA LYS A 96 2.85 16.77 18.29
C LYS A 96 2.24 15.37 18.40
N VAL A 97 1.68 14.85 17.31
CA VAL A 97 0.95 13.58 17.28
C VAL A 97 1.41 12.75 16.10
N LYS A 98 1.74 11.49 16.35
CA LYS A 98 2.10 10.51 15.33
C LYS A 98 1.13 9.34 15.42
N VAL A 99 0.38 9.10 14.35
CA VAL A 99 -0.69 8.09 14.32
C VAL A 99 -0.40 7.05 13.25
N ILE A 100 -0.67 5.80 13.60
CA ILE A 100 -0.65 4.68 12.67
C ILE A 100 -2.03 4.03 12.61
N ASN A 101 -2.54 3.79 11.40
CA ASN A 101 -3.75 3.00 11.23
C ASN A 101 -3.45 1.55 11.61
N GLN A 102 -4.06 1.08 12.69
CA GLN A 102 -3.69 -0.17 13.34
C GLN A 102 -4.05 -1.38 12.47
N PHE A 103 -3.08 -2.22 12.17
CA PHE A 103 -3.25 -3.49 11.46
C PHE A 103 -2.67 -4.69 12.22
N VAL A 104 -1.88 -4.44 13.25
CA VAL A 104 -1.38 -5.41 14.24
C VAL A 104 -1.32 -4.74 15.62
N SER A 105 -1.14 -5.52 16.69
CA SER A 105 -0.95 -4.94 18.02
C SER A 105 0.35 -4.13 18.08
N PRO A 106 0.44 -3.09 18.94
CA PRO A 106 1.68 -2.33 19.15
C PRO A 106 2.87 -3.23 19.48
N LYS A 107 2.67 -4.22 20.37
CA LYS A 107 3.71 -5.19 20.73
C LYS A 107 4.23 -5.95 19.52
N THR A 108 3.34 -6.43 18.65
CA THR A 108 3.71 -7.15 17.42
C THR A 108 4.44 -6.24 16.45
N TYR A 109 3.96 -4.99 16.26
CA TYR A 109 4.58 -4.00 15.40
C TYR A 109 6.04 -3.74 15.82
N PHE A 110 6.28 -3.41 17.10
CA PHE A 110 7.64 -3.15 17.59
C PHE A 110 8.52 -4.39 17.60
N ASN A 111 7.96 -5.58 17.81
CA ASN A 111 8.73 -6.83 17.68
C ASN A 111 9.24 -7.05 16.25
N TYR A 112 8.46 -6.69 15.24
CA TYR A 112 8.89 -6.76 13.84
C TYR A 112 10.01 -5.76 13.51
N LEU A 113 10.13 -4.69 14.28
CA LEU A 113 11.13 -3.63 14.07
C LEU A 113 12.37 -3.75 14.96
N LYS A 114 12.50 -4.80 15.77
CA LYS A 114 13.59 -4.93 16.77
C LYS A 114 15.01 -4.84 16.21
N ASN A 115 15.18 -5.18 14.92
CA ASN A 115 16.46 -5.15 14.23
C ASN A 115 16.62 -3.91 13.31
N GLU A 116 15.64 -2.98 13.29
CA GLU A 116 15.76 -1.75 12.53
C GLU A 116 16.63 -0.73 13.28
N VAL A 117 17.46 -0.02 12.54
CA VAL A 117 18.40 0.97 13.09
C VAL A 117 17.66 2.16 13.68
N ILE A 118 16.59 2.61 13.00
CA ILE A 118 15.78 3.75 13.44
C ILE A 118 14.32 3.30 13.55
N VAL A 119 13.76 3.46 14.74
CA VAL A 119 12.35 3.11 15.02
C VAL A 119 11.65 4.30 15.66
N VAL A 120 10.56 4.73 15.06
CA VAL A 120 9.68 5.74 15.64
C VAL A 120 8.86 5.08 16.74
N LYS A 121 9.07 5.49 18.03
CA LYS A 121 8.50 4.80 19.19
C LYS A 121 7.23 5.45 19.74
N ASP A 122 7.09 6.76 19.59
CA ASP A 122 5.99 7.56 20.12
C ASP A 122 4.79 7.59 19.14
N LEU A 123 4.26 6.40 18.86
CA LEU A 123 3.16 6.18 17.92
C LEU A 123 1.85 5.87 18.66
N MET A 124 0.77 6.50 18.23
CA MET A 124 -0.60 6.12 18.58
C MET A 124 -1.13 5.11 17.56
N PHE A 125 -1.56 3.95 18.03
CA PHE A 125 -2.19 2.92 17.20
C PHE A 125 -3.71 3.08 17.30
N VAL A 126 -4.35 3.41 16.20
CA VAL A 126 -5.78 3.71 16.17
C VAL A 126 -6.42 2.92 15.04
N SER A 127 -7.50 2.21 15.32
CA SER A 127 -8.33 1.55 14.31
C SER A 127 -9.17 2.61 13.58
N ASP A 128 -9.31 2.44 12.27
CA ASP A 128 -10.06 3.36 11.39
C ASP A 128 -9.58 4.80 11.59
N ALA A 129 -8.26 4.96 11.65
CA ALA A 129 -7.61 6.22 11.97
C ALA A 129 -7.84 7.29 10.88
N GLU A 130 -8.11 6.90 9.64
CA GLU A 130 -8.44 7.78 8.52
C GLU A 130 -9.75 8.56 8.75
N GLN A 131 -10.67 8.04 9.55
CA GLN A 131 -11.91 8.72 9.93
C GLN A 131 -11.70 9.80 11.01
N LYS A 132 -10.58 9.75 11.72
CA LYS A 132 -10.29 10.60 12.89
C LYS A 132 -9.15 11.58 12.68
N TYR A 133 -8.20 11.23 11.79
CA TYR A 133 -6.96 11.97 11.60
C TYR A 133 -6.74 12.31 10.12
N MET A 134 -6.78 13.60 9.81
CA MET A 134 -6.61 14.10 8.44
C MET A 134 -5.29 13.65 7.80
N ALA A 135 -4.21 13.49 8.58
CA ALA A 135 -2.93 12.98 8.08
C ALA A 135 -3.03 11.53 7.62
N VAL A 136 -3.83 10.69 8.30
CA VAL A 136 -4.06 9.30 7.91
C VAL A 136 -4.98 9.23 6.70
N LEU A 137 -6.04 10.04 6.64
CA LEU A 137 -6.90 10.17 5.46
C LEU A 137 -6.09 10.56 4.21
N ALA A 138 -5.27 11.62 4.32
CA ALA A 138 -4.40 12.05 3.22
C ALA A 138 -3.41 10.96 2.79
N ALA A 139 -2.80 10.25 3.75
CA ALA A 139 -1.88 9.14 3.47
C ALA A 139 -2.60 8.00 2.73
N GLU A 140 -3.83 7.67 3.09
CA GLU A 140 -4.60 6.62 2.44
C GLU A 140 -5.01 7.00 1.01
N ILE A 141 -5.47 8.25 0.79
CA ILE A 141 -5.75 8.78 -0.56
C ILE A 141 -4.52 8.67 -1.44
N LEU A 142 -3.36 9.14 -0.97
CA LEU A 142 -2.11 9.12 -1.74
C LEU A 142 -1.60 7.70 -1.99
N SER A 143 -1.74 6.81 -1.01
CA SER A 143 -1.38 5.39 -1.14
C SER A 143 -2.24 4.67 -2.19
N ARG A 144 -3.57 4.86 -2.13
CA ARG A 144 -4.51 4.30 -3.10
C ARG A 144 -4.29 4.88 -4.50
N TYR A 145 -4.01 6.18 -4.61
CA TYR A 145 -3.65 6.82 -5.86
C TYR A 145 -2.38 6.20 -6.47
N ALA A 146 -1.30 6.06 -5.69
CA ALA A 146 -0.06 5.45 -6.15
C ALA A 146 -0.27 4.00 -6.64
N TYR A 147 -1.07 3.22 -5.90
CA TYR A 147 -1.45 1.88 -6.31
C TYR A 147 -2.19 1.88 -7.65
N LEU A 148 -3.17 2.78 -7.84
CA LEU A 148 -3.94 2.89 -9.09
C LEU A 148 -3.05 3.26 -10.28
N GLN A 149 -2.08 4.17 -10.09
CA GLN A 149 -1.11 4.54 -11.13
C GLN A 149 -0.20 3.36 -11.50
N TYR A 150 0.32 2.66 -10.49
CA TYR A 150 1.16 1.47 -10.73
C TYR A 150 0.37 0.37 -11.46
N PHE A 151 -0.85 0.10 -11.03
CA PHE A 151 -1.72 -0.92 -11.62
C PHE A 151 -2.08 -0.59 -13.06
N ALA A 152 -2.38 0.67 -13.36
CA ALA A 152 -2.63 1.14 -14.72
C ALA A 152 -1.39 0.97 -15.63
N ASN A 153 -0.20 1.29 -15.13
CA ASN A 153 1.06 1.09 -15.87
C ASN A 153 1.33 -0.41 -16.11
N MET A 154 1.09 -1.26 -15.11
CA MET A 154 1.21 -2.71 -15.25
C MET A 154 0.23 -3.26 -16.29
N THR A 155 -1.02 -2.79 -16.30
CA THR A 155 -2.04 -3.11 -17.32
C THR A 155 -1.55 -2.76 -18.73
N LYS A 156 -0.99 -1.56 -18.90
CA LYS A 156 -0.43 -1.12 -20.19
C LYS A 156 0.76 -1.96 -20.62
N SER A 157 1.71 -2.23 -19.71
CA SER A 157 2.92 -3.00 -20.00
C SER A 157 2.62 -4.44 -20.41
N LEU A 158 1.65 -5.08 -19.73
CA LEU A 158 1.22 -6.44 -20.04
C LEU A 158 0.25 -6.50 -21.23
N LYS A 159 -0.24 -5.35 -21.71
CA LYS A 159 -1.25 -5.29 -22.78
C LYS A 159 -2.42 -6.25 -22.51
N MET A 160 -2.91 -6.27 -21.30
CA MET A 160 -3.98 -7.16 -20.82
C MET A 160 -4.84 -6.41 -19.80
N ASN A 161 -6.14 -6.68 -19.81
CA ASN A 161 -7.06 -6.15 -18.81
C ASN A 161 -6.83 -6.87 -17.48
N LEU A 162 -6.32 -6.15 -16.49
CA LEU A 162 -6.06 -6.67 -15.15
C LEU A 162 -7.25 -6.40 -14.22
N ILE A 163 -7.47 -7.33 -13.29
CA ILE A 163 -8.53 -7.23 -12.27
C ILE A 163 -7.87 -7.17 -10.90
N ARG A 164 -8.36 -6.30 -10.02
CA ARG A 164 -7.91 -6.18 -8.63
C ARG A 164 -8.59 -7.20 -7.74
N GLY A 165 -8.02 -7.41 -6.54
CA GLY A 165 -8.53 -8.34 -5.55
C GLY A 165 -7.83 -9.70 -5.60
N SER A 166 -8.55 -10.72 -5.13
CA SER A 166 -8.04 -12.10 -5.00
C SER A 166 -9.09 -13.16 -5.33
N SER A 167 -10.12 -12.77 -6.12
CA SER A 167 -11.17 -13.67 -6.58
C SER A 167 -10.68 -14.69 -7.61
N SER A 168 -11.51 -15.68 -7.93
CA SER A 168 -11.22 -16.66 -8.99
C SER A 168 -11.04 -16.02 -10.38
N GLN A 169 -11.70 -14.88 -10.65
CA GLN A 169 -11.48 -14.13 -11.88
C GLN A 169 -10.07 -13.58 -11.99
N VAL A 170 -9.46 -13.18 -10.85
CA VAL A 170 -8.06 -12.74 -10.80
C VAL A 170 -7.12 -13.91 -11.08
N ASP A 171 -7.45 -15.12 -10.63
CA ASP A 171 -6.68 -16.33 -10.92
C ASP A 171 -6.63 -16.61 -12.45
N VAL A 172 -7.77 -16.51 -13.12
CA VAL A 172 -7.85 -16.66 -14.58
C VAL A 172 -7.01 -15.62 -15.31
N VAL A 173 -7.04 -14.36 -14.85
CA VAL A 173 -6.21 -13.29 -15.44
C VAL A 173 -4.72 -13.59 -15.23
N ALA A 174 -4.32 -14.01 -14.03
CA ALA A 174 -2.94 -14.36 -13.72
C ALA A 174 -2.45 -15.59 -14.54
N ALA A 175 -3.30 -16.60 -14.73
CA ALA A 175 -3.00 -17.75 -15.60
C ALA A 175 -2.78 -17.31 -17.05
N LYS A 176 -3.64 -16.44 -17.60
CA LYS A 176 -3.45 -15.85 -18.94
C LYS A 176 -2.16 -15.05 -19.07
N ILE A 177 -1.75 -14.32 -18.03
CA ILE A 177 -0.46 -13.60 -18.01
C ILE A 177 0.68 -14.62 -18.11
N ALA A 178 0.64 -15.66 -17.30
CA ALA A 178 1.67 -16.70 -17.30
C ALA A 178 1.74 -17.48 -18.62
N ALA A 179 0.60 -17.82 -19.22
CA ALA A 179 0.54 -18.47 -20.52
C ALA A 179 1.13 -17.60 -21.64
N LYS A 180 0.93 -16.28 -21.57
CA LYS A 180 1.43 -15.34 -22.60
C LYS A 180 2.90 -15.01 -22.46
N TYR A 181 3.42 -14.87 -21.24
CA TYR A 181 4.77 -14.33 -20.95
C TYR A 181 5.70 -15.35 -20.29
N GLY A 182 5.23 -16.58 -20.04
CA GLY A 182 5.91 -17.60 -19.26
C GLY A 182 5.66 -17.46 -17.75
N GLU A 183 5.71 -18.59 -17.01
CA GLU A 183 5.36 -18.60 -15.58
C GLU A 183 6.23 -17.68 -14.73
N ASN A 184 7.47 -17.43 -15.11
CA ASN A 184 8.39 -16.55 -14.39
C ASN A 184 7.88 -15.12 -14.23
N ILE A 185 6.99 -14.65 -15.11
CA ILE A 185 6.38 -13.31 -15.00
C ILE A 185 5.60 -13.17 -13.69
N LEU A 186 5.04 -14.24 -13.16
CA LEU A 186 4.28 -14.21 -11.90
C LEU A 186 5.11 -13.67 -10.74
N THR A 187 6.41 -13.94 -10.70
CA THR A 187 7.30 -13.40 -9.66
C THR A 187 7.31 -11.87 -9.62
N LYS A 188 7.04 -11.23 -10.77
CA LYS A 188 7.08 -9.77 -10.95
C LYS A 188 5.73 -9.09 -10.80
N VAL A 189 4.62 -9.85 -10.87
CA VAL A 189 3.28 -9.23 -10.95
C VAL A 189 2.31 -9.69 -9.88
N VAL A 190 2.60 -10.81 -9.17
CA VAL A 190 1.73 -11.34 -8.10
C VAL A 190 2.45 -11.55 -6.78
N LYS A 191 1.69 -11.64 -5.69
CA LYS A 191 2.18 -12.05 -4.36
C LYS A 191 2.11 -13.58 -4.24
N LEU A 192 3.23 -14.26 -4.46
CA LEU A 192 3.30 -15.73 -4.60
C LEU A 192 2.83 -16.52 -3.38
N ASN A 193 2.85 -15.94 -2.19
CA ASN A 193 2.38 -16.56 -0.95
C ASN A 193 0.84 -16.59 -0.80
N PHE A 194 0.10 -15.93 -1.70
CA PHE A 194 -1.37 -16.00 -1.70
C PHE A 194 -1.85 -17.36 -2.19
N THR A 195 -2.99 -17.82 -1.67
CA THR A 195 -3.65 -19.08 -2.09
C THR A 195 -3.99 -19.09 -3.57
N ASN A 196 -4.19 -17.90 -4.18
CA ASN A 196 -4.35 -17.70 -5.62
C ASN A 196 -3.27 -18.40 -6.44
N THR A 197 -2.01 -18.37 -5.99
CA THR A 197 -0.89 -19.01 -6.70
C THR A 197 -1.11 -20.51 -6.94
N LYS A 198 -1.70 -21.22 -5.95
CA LYS A 198 -2.02 -22.65 -6.11
C LYS A 198 -3.09 -22.86 -7.17
N ARG A 199 -4.13 -22.02 -7.18
CA ARG A 199 -5.22 -22.09 -8.17
C ARG A 199 -4.74 -21.74 -9.58
N VAL A 200 -3.88 -20.70 -9.71
CA VAL A 200 -3.27 -20.32 -10.98
C VAL A 200 -2.44 -21.47 -11.56
N LYS A 201 -1.63 -22.16 -10.72
CA LYS A 201 -0.85 -23.33 -11.17
C LYS A 201 -1.73 -24.51 -11.58
N ALA A 202 -2.88 -24.70 -10.97
CA ALA A 202 -3.85 -25.71 -11.40
C ALA A 202 -4.41 -25.38 -12.79
N LEU A 203 -4.85 -24.13 -12.99
CA LEU A 203 -5.37 -23.66 -14.29
C LEU A 203 -4.35 -23.79 -15.43
N LEU A 204 -3.06 -23.61 -15.15
CA LEU A 204 -2.01 -23.75 -16.16
C LEU A 204 -1.74 -25.22 -16.57
N LYS A 205 -2.07 -26.18 -15.71
CA LYS A 205 -1.93 -27.63 -16.02
C LYS A 205 -3.10 -28.19 -16.82
N GLU A 206 -4.23 -27.50 -16.82
CA GLU A 206 -5.45 -27.88 -17.52
C GLU A 206 -5.50 -27.32 -18.96
N GLN A 207 -4.53 -26.50 -19.36
CA GLN A 207 -4.34 -25.94 -20.70
C GLN A 207 -3.32 -26.77 -21.49
#